data_1917b27ee24edce255b5137a728b469a
#
_entry.id   1917b27ee24edce255b5137a728b469a
#
_cell.length_a   1.000
_cell.length_b   1.000
_cell.length_c   1.000
_cell.angle_alpha   90.00
_cell.angle_beta   90.00
_cell.angle_gamma   90.00
#
_symmetry.space_group_name_H-M   'P 1'
#
loop_
_entity.id
_entity.type
_entity.pdbx_description
1 polymer ?
#
loop_
_entity_poly.entity_id
_entity_poly.type
_entity_poly.pdbx_seq_one_letter_code
_entity_poly.pdbx_strand_id
1 'polypeptide(L)'
;MKHPTCDENKQEIQPVKDRRFACPGLFRMPKANDGGICRIKLPLGKLQSTQMLGVADATTQFADGQIELTTRGNLQLRGVQKHNEAKLIDTLLSLGLGPLTPEGDDLRNVMVAPTAGIDKSMAIDTTLVGTKLLEMLQTTKEFFVLSPKFGFLINGAETTTVVDHIADIWLSSNDDGQKFNFGFASRPDYSTGCANAEGSIDAAYAVDFIKSCLECLVKIHEQFPTVSRMKHLRKLPQYSEFLQAIRNNFPFNIDKPVICFPEAIKKQSLIGSFSQYQNNMFYIGARPALGRLTAEQMRKTAAIVAKRHTDSAVRITHHQGIIVPDCEENEIETILNDLMKIGYAVHEHDAAANVFCCAGAPYCHSGLSNVQKDGQYLIDYFNKKTISPIHLTACAKACVATVPFAYTAVATDEGYYNLFQSDNASDSKFGKLLNENLSIIEVANYLDGKISRI
;
A
#
# COMPACT_ATOMS: atom_id res chain seq x y z
N MET A 1 -48.47 -40.22 -14.68
CA MET A 1 -47.50 -39.23 -15.15
C MET A 1 -47.49 -38.09 -14.13
N LYS A 2 -46.46 -38.03 -13.29
CA LYS A 2 -46.28 -36.95 -12.32
C LYS A 2 -45.17 -36.04 -12.88
N HIS A 3 -45.48 -34.75 -13.04
CA HIS A 3 -44.50 -33.72 -13.42
C HIS A 3 -43.50 -33.49 -12.27
N PRO A 4 -42.21 -33.33 -12.52
CA PRO A 4 -41.27 -32.90 -11.50
C PRO A 4 -41.41 -31.38 -11.29
N THR A 5 -41.63 -31.00 -10.06
CA THR A 5 -41.56 -29.62 -9.58
C THR A 5 -40.14 -29.13 -9.62
N CYS A 6 -39.95 -27.94 -10.18
CA CYS A 6 -38.70 -27.21 -10.26
C CYS A 6 -38.31 -26.76 -8.84
N ASP A 7 -37.30 -27.39 -8.24
CA ASP A 7 -36.70 -26.91 -7.00
C ASP A 7 -35.77 -25.70 -7.33
N GLU A 8 -36.21 -24.56 -6.87
CA GLU A 8 -35.43 -23.34 -6.90
C GLU A 8 -34.16 -23.51 -6.04
N ASN A 9 -32.99 -23.60 -6.67
CA ASN A 9 -31.68 -23.53 -6.03
C ASN A 9 -31.51 -22.14 -5.37
N LYS A 10 -32.01 -21.97 -4.16
CA LYS A 10 -31.55 -20.91 -3.25
C LYS A 10 -30.15 -21.29 -2.80
N GLN A 11 -29.13 -20.75 -3.48
CA GLN A 11 -27.78 -20.73 -2.92
C GLN A 11 -27.86 -19.90 -1.63
N GLU A 12 -27.84 -20.57 -0.49
CA GLU A 12 -27.65 -19.92 0.82
C GLU A 12 -26.29 -19.20 0.78
N ILE A 13 -26.35 -17.87 0.75
CA ILE A 13 -25.17 -17.02 0.89
C ILE A 13 -24.68 -17.20 2.33
N GLN A 14 -23.64 -18.02 2.50
CA GLN A 14 -23.01 -18.17 3.82
C GLN A 14 -22.61 -16.79 4.36
N PRO A 15 -22.92 -16.46 5.63
CA PRO A 15 -22.62 -15.16 6.20
C PRO A 15 -21.12 -14.90 6.11
N VAL A 16 -20.74 -13.83 5.42
CA VAL A 16 -19.34 -13.37 5.35
C VAL A 16 -18.92 -13.04 6.78
N LYS A 17 -18.05 -13.85 7.34
CA LYS A 17 -17.52 -13.68 8.70
C LYS A 17 -16.95 -12.26 8.82
N ASP A 18 -17.52 -11.42 9.67
CA ASP A 18 -17.00 -10.06 9.90
C ASP A 18 -15.56 -10.18 10.41
N ARG A 19 -14.61 -9.80 9.55
CA ARG A 19 -13.19 -9.81 9.87
C ARG A 19 -12.68 -8.46 10.37
N ARG A 20 -13.57 -7.55 10.75
CA ARG A 20 -13.21 -6.21 11.23
C ARG A 20 -12.17 -6.31 12.35
N PHE A 21 -12.39 -7.19 13.32
CA PHE A 21 -11.48 -7.40 14.46
C PHE A 21 -10.09 -7.96 14.09
N ALA A 22 -9.92 -8.52 12.89
CA ALA A 22 -8.63 -9.02 12.41
C ALA A 22 -7.81 -7.96 11.65
N CYS A 23 -8.35 -6.75 11.47
CA CYS A 23 -7.65 -5.66 10.76
C CYS A 23 -6.99 -4.73 11.78
N PRO A 24 -5.67 -4.55 11.75
CA PRO A 24 -5.01 -3.62 12.65
C PRO A 24 -5.38 -2.17 12.32
N GLY A 25 -5.59 -1.39 13.36
CA GLY A 25 -5.80 0.06 13.36
C GLY A 25 -5.13 0.67 14.56
N LEU A 26 -5.41 1.94 14.84
CA LEU A 26 -4.87 2.60 16.04
C LEU A 26 -5.57 2.10 17.32
N PHE A 27 -6.91 1.99 17.28
CA PHE A 27 -7.72 1.59 18.45
C PHE A 27 -7.98 0.09 18.51
N ARG A 28 -7.51 -0.66 17.53
CA ARG A 28 -7.74 -2.10 17.42
C ARG A 28 -6.43 -2.79 17.06
N MET A 29 -5.87 -3.47 18.05
CA MET A 29 -4.60 -4.15 17.94
C MET A 29 -4.81 -5.68 17.97
N PRO A 30 -5.03 -6.33 16.81
CA PRO A 30 -5.13 -7.78 16.75
C PRO A 30 -3.85 -8.42 17.27
N LYS A 31 -4.02 -9.51 18.04
CA LYS A 31 -2.91 -10.24 18.65
C LYS A 31 -2.15 -11.05 17.60
N ALA A 32 -0.84 -10.94 17.62
CA ALA A 32 0.11 -11.81 16.93
C ALA A 32 0.96 -12.58 17.95
N ASN A 33 1.95 -13.36 17.51
CA ASN A 33 2.79 -14.14 18.42
C ASN A 33 3.64 -13.26 19.34
N ASP A 34 4.05 -12.11 18.87
CA ASP A 34 4.89 -11.12 19.56
C ASP A 34 4.10 -10.10 20.41
N GLY A 35 2.79 -10.02 20.23
CA GLY A 35 1.93 -9.06 20.92
C GLY A 35 0.87 -8.45 19.99
N GLY A 36 0.34 -7.29 20.36
CA GLY A 36 -0.60 -6.53 19.53
C GLY A 36 0.09 -5.88 18.33
N ILE A 37 -0.69 -5.70 17.26
CA ILE A 37 -0.25 -4.99 16.04
C ILE A 37 -1.00 -3.66 15.98
N CYS A 38 -0.29 -2.55 16.19
CA CYS A 38 -0.81 -1.20 16.01
C CYS A 38 -0.51 -0.71 14.60
N ARG A 39 -1.52 -0.23 13.87
CA ARG A 39 -1.33 0.40 12.56
C ARG A 39 -1.66 1.88 12.62
N ILE A 40 -0.67 2.70 12.28
CA ILE A 40 -0.77 4.14 12.20
C ILE A 40 -1.01 4.49 10.73
N LYS A 41 -2.22 4.94 10.41
CA LYS A 41 -2.57 5.39 9.07
C LYS A 41 -2.16 6.84 8.90
N LEU A 42 -1.30 7.09 7.94
CA LEU A 42 -0.75 8.41 7.65
C LEU A 42 -1.58 9.12 6.59
N PRO A 43 -1.93 10.40 6.78
CA PRO A 43 -2.55 11.20 5.73
C PRO A 43 -1.66 11.27 4.50
N LEU A 44 -2.08 10.62 3.40
CA LEU A 44 -1.34 10.54 2.12
C LEU A 44 0.12 10.09 2.28
N GLY A 45 0.41 9.23 3.27
CA GLY A 45 1.75 8.75 3.56
C GLY A 45 2.71 9.75 4.21
N LYS A 46 2.28 10.97 4.55
CA LYS A 46 3.14 12.03 5.11
C LYS A 46 3.42 11.79 6.60
N LEU A 47 4.68 11.97 6.99
CA LEU A 47 5.15 11.85 8.37
C LEU A 47 6.20 12.93 8.66
N GLN A 48 5.90 13.85 9.58
CA GLN A 48 6.80 14.94 9.95
C GLN A 48 7.99 14.44 10.79
N SER A 49 9.12 15.16 10.77
CA SER A 49 10.31 14.81 11.54
C SER A 49 10.02 14.71 13.05
N THR A 50 9.21 15.61 13.60
CA THR A 50 8.77 15.58 15.00
C THR A 50 7.91 14.36 15.31
N GLN A 51 7.02 13.98 14.40
CA GLN A 51 6.21 12.75 14.53
C GLN A 51 7.09 11.50 14.46
N MET A 52 8.12 11.49 13.61
CA MET A 52 9.09 10.38 13.51
C MET A 52 9.80 10.15 14.86
N LEU A 53 10.24 11.22 15.52
CA LEU A 53 10.85 11.14 16.85
C LEU A 53 9.87 10.55 17.87
N GLY A 54 8.65 11.08 17.91
CA GLY A 54 7.62 10.58 18.83
C GLY A 54 7.23 9.12 18.57
N VAL A 55 7.14 8.69 17.31
CA VAL A 55 6.90 7.28 16.94
C VAL A 55 8.06 6.40 17.39
N ALA A 56 9.30 6.83 17.21
CA ALA A 56 10.48 6.08 17.64
C ALA A 56 10.51 5.90 19.15
N ASP A 57 10.17 6.95 19.91
CA ASP A 57 10.10 6.90 21.38
C ASP A 57 8.95 6.01 21.86
N ALA A 58 7.76 6.16 21.27
CA ALA A 58 6.60 5.30 21.54
C ALA A 58 6.89 3.82 21.24
N THR A 59 7.59 3.53 20.14
CA THR A 59 7.96 2.17 19.76
C THR A 59 8.94 1.56 20.75
N THR A 60 9.91 2.33 21.22
CA THR A 60 10.89 1.88 22.24
C THR A 60 10.20 1.62 23.59
N GLN A 61 9.23 2.46 23.95
CA GLN A 61 8.61 2.40 25.28
C GLN A 61 7.46 1.39 25.38
N PHE A 62 6.69 1.19 24.31
CA PHE A 62 5.41 0.48 24.33
C PHE A 62 5.31 -0.73 23.39
N ALA A 63 6.33 -0.94 22.53
CA ALA A 63 6.35 -1.98 21.51
C ALA A 63 7.71 -2.72 21.51
N ASP A 64 8.05 -3.42 20.41
CA ASP A 64 9.28 -4.21 20.31
C ASP A 64 10.51 -3.45 19.78
N GLY A 65 10.39 -2.14 19.55
CA GLY A 65 11.46 -1.31 19.00
C GLY A 65 11.57 -1.36 17.46
N GLN A 66 10.67 -2.08 16.76
CA GLN A 66 10.63 -2.19 15.31
C GLN A 66 9.45 -1.43 14.71
N ILE A 67 9.69 -0.80 13.57
CA ILE A 67 8.71 -0.03 12.81
C ILE A 67 8.66 -0.61 11.40
N GLU A 68 7.52 -1.16 11.00
CA GLU A 68 7.32 -1.68 9.65
C GLU A 68 6.69 -0.60 8.75
N LEU A 69 7.28 -0.37 7.58
CA LEU A 69 6.65 0.43 6.52
C LEU A 69 5.70 -0.47 5.75
N THR A 70 4.45 -0.03 5.59
CA THR A 70 3.43 -0.87 4.94
C THR A 70 3.32 -0.56 3.45
N THR A 71 2.82 -1.51 2.67
CA THR A 71 2.56 -1.34 1.24
C THR A 71 1.43 -0.35 0.90
N ARG A 72 0.84 0.28 1.92
CA ARG A 72 -0.18 1.35 1.75
C ARG A 72 0.30 2.71 2.26
N GLY A 73 1.61 2.90 2.35
CA GLY A 73 2.18 4.17 2.81
C GLY A 73 1.88 4.48 4.29
N ASN A 74 1.74 3.46 5.14
CA ASN A 74 1.44 3.60 6.57
C ASN A 74 2.56 3.00 7.41
N LEU A 75 2.51 3.19 8.74
CA LEU A 75 3.39 2.54 9.70
C LEU A 75 2.67 1.43 10.46
N GLN A 76 3.43 0.46 10.92
CA GLN A 76 2.95 -0.60 11.78
C GLN A 76 3.96 -0.87 12.90
N LEU A 77 3.48 -0.85 14.15
CA LEU A 77 4.24 -1.21 15.34
C LEU A 77 3.79 -2.59 15.80
N ARG A 78 4.74 -3.40 16.24
CA ARG A 78 4.49 -4.78 16.69
C ARG A 78 4.92 -4.97 18.13
N GLY A 79 4.56 -6.13 18.70
CA GLY A 79 4.98 -6.48 20.04
C GLY A 79 4.29 -5.66 21.14
N VAL A 80 3.19 -4.97 20.84
CA VAL A 80 2.48 -4.13 21.81
C VAL A 80 1.82 -5.01 22.87
N GLN A 81 2.25 -4.89 24.12
CA GLN A 81 1.66 -5.62 25.22
C GLN A 81 0.34 -4.99 25.64
N LYS A 82 -0.63 -5.81 26.07
CA LYS A 82 -1.98 -5.36 26.41
C LYS A 82 -2.03 -4.19 27.38
N HIS A 83 -1.17 -4.16 28.37
CA HIS A 83 -1.10 -3.09 29.38
C HIS A 83 -0.50 -1.78 28.84
N ASN A 84 0.12 -1.80 27.66
CA ASN A 84 0.70 -0.64 26.99
C ASN A 84 -0.23 -0.01 25.93
N GLU A 85 -1.29 -0.73 25.50
CA GLU A 85 -2.15 -0.28 24.39
C GLU A 85 -2.70 1.14 24.62
N ALA A 86 -3.27 1.41 25.78
CA ALA A 86 -3.86 2.73 26.07
C ALA A 86 -2.80 3.85 26.01
N LYS A 87 -1.64 3.64 26.65
CA LYS A 87 -0.55 4.63 26.66
C LYS A 87 0.01 4.89 25.27
N LEU A 88 0.15 3.83 24.44
CA LEU A 88 0.57 3.96 23.05
C LEU A 88 -0.44 4.78 22.25
N ILE A 89 -1.73 4.50 22.40
CA ILE A 89 -2.81 5.24 21.72
C ILE A 89 -2.74 6.72 22.11
N ASP A 90 -2.72 7.04 23.41
CA ASP A 90 -2.67 8.42 23.89
C ASP A 90 -1.45 9.16 23.36
N THR A 91 -0.28 8.51 23.35
CA THR A 91 0.95 9.08 22.80
C THR A 91 0.81 9.37 21.31
N LEU A 92 0.29 8.42 20.51
CA LEU A 92 0.13 8.62 19.07
C LEU A 92 -0.93 9.70 18.74
N LEU A 93 -1.99 9.79 19.55
CA LEU A 93 -2.98 10.87 19.43
C LEU A 93 -2.36 12.25 19.73
N SER A 94 -1.54 12.36 20.76
CA SER A 94 -0.85 13.62 21.10
C SER A 94 0.14 14.08 20.01
N LEU A 95 0.64 13.15 19.20
CA LEU A 95 1.48 13.44 18.02
C LEU A 95 0.66 13.83 16.78
N GLY A 96 -0.67 13.89 16.87
CA GLY A 96 -1.55 14.16 15.71
C GLY A 96 -1.61 13.02 14.70
N LEU A 97 -1.29 11.79 15.11
CA LEU A 97 -1.30 10.60 14.25
C LEU A 97 -2.63 9.82 14.31
N GLY A 98 -3.58 10.29 15.08
CA GLY A 98 -4.91 9.72 15.18
C GLY A 98 -5.88 10.16 14.07
N PRO A 99 -7.06 9.53 13.99
CA PRO A 99 -8.17 10.01 13.19
C PRO A 99 -8.91 11.17 13.86
N LEU A 100 -9.79 11.84 13.11
CA LEU A 100 -10.70 12.86 13.65
C LEU A 100 -11.72 12.26 14.63
N THR A 101 -12.15 11.03 14.36
CA THR A 101 -13.04 10.23 15.22
C THR A 101 -12.53 8.80 15.30
N PRO A 102 -12.69 8.07 16.43
CA PRO A 102 -12.22 6.68 16.55
C PRO A 102 -12.78 5.75 15.45
N GLU A 103 -14.05 5.91 15.10
CA GLU A 103 -14.72 5.11 14.07
C GLU A 103 -14.20 5.43 12.67
N GLY A 104 -13.78 6.68 12.43
CA GLY A 104 -13.19 7.13 11.16
C GLY A 104 -11.83 6.51 10.88
N ASP A 105 -11.15 5.93 11.88
CA ASP A 105 -9.85 5.27 11.65
C ASP A 105 -9.94 4.17 10.58
N ASP A 106 -11.02 3.42 10.56
CA ASP A 106 -11.18 2.29 9.63
C ASP A 106 -11.16 2.72 8.16
N LEU A 107 -11.65 3.92 7.84
CA LEU A 107 -11.81 4.38 6.45
C LEU A 107 -10.64 5.22 5.92
N ARG A 108 -9.63 5.54 6.72
CA ARG A 108 -8.46 6.33 6.29
C ARG A 108 -7.52 5.54 5.38
N ASN A 109 -8.04 4.83 4.36
CA ASN A 109 -7.27 4.04 3.42
C ASN A 109 -7.26 4.71 2.03
N VAL A 110 -6.82 5.95 1.96
CA VAL A 110 -6.65 6.70 0.71
C VAL A 110 -5.19 6.64 0.30
N MET A 111 -4.93 6.09 -0.88
CA MET A 111 -3.61 6.02 -1.49
C MET A 111 -3.53 7.02 -2.64
N VAL A 112 -2.48 7.81 -2.65
CA VAL A 112 -2.04 8.64 -3.78
C VAL A 112 -0.62 8.22 -4.15
N ALA A 113 -0.12 8.67 -5.30
CA ALA A 113 1.30 8.49 -5.62
C ALA A 113 2.17 9.16 -4.54
N PRO A 114 3.27 8.53 -4.11
CA PRO A 114 4.15 9.13 -3.09
C PRO A 114 4.77 10.45 -3.55
N THR A 115 4.81 10.73 -4.85
CA THR A 115 5.28 11.99 -5.43
C THR A 115 4.15 12.95 -5.83
N ALA A 116 2.89 12.70 -5.40
CA ALA A 116 1.79 13.61 -5.67
C ALA A 116 2.12 15.06 -5.27
N GLY A 117 1.87 16.01 -6.18
CA GLY A 117 2.16 17.44 -6.02
C GLY A 117 3.63 17.84 -6.23
N ILE A 118 4.55 16.87 -6.46
CA ILE A 118 5.97 17.16 -6.70
C ILE A 118 6.53 16.47 -7.96
N ASP A 119 5.79 15.57 -8.58
CA ASP A 119 6.23 14.85 -9.78
C ASP A 119 6.18 15.74 -11.02
N LYS A 120 7.23 15.75 -11.84
CA LYS A 120 7.26 16.50 -13.10
C LYS A 120 6.25 16.03 -14.13
N SER A 121 5.91 14.75 -14.07
CA SER A 121 5.02 14.12 -15.06
C SER A 121 3.56 14.11 -14.64
N MET A 122 3.24 14.59 -13.42
CA MET A 122 1.84 14.63 -12.99
C MET A 122 0.99 15.50 -13.91
N ALA A 123 -0.14 14.97 -14.34
CA ALA A 123 -1.13 15.72 -15.09
C ALA A 123 -2.02 16.58 -14.15
N ILE A 124 -2.23 16.08 -12.92
CA ILE A 124 -2.96 16.78 -11.85
C ILE A 124 -2.38 16.47 -10.49
N ASP A 125 -2.33 17.47 -9.61
CA ASP A 125 -1.99 17.27 -8.19
C ASP A 125 -3.16 16.63 -7.43
N THR A 126 -2.99 15.39 -7.03
CA THR A 126 -4.01 14.61 -6.29
C THR A 126 -4.03 14.86 -4.79
N THR A 127 -3.12 15.67 -4.23
CA THR A 127 -3.02 15.92 -2.79
C THR A 127 -4.28 16.59 -2.22
N LEU A 128 -4.86 17.54 -2.93
CA LEU A 128 -6.07 18.22 -2.50
C LEU A 128 -7.30 17.29 -2.50
N VAL A 129 -7.43 16.48 -3.56
CA VAL A 129 -8.52 15.48 -3.67
C VAL A 129 -8.40 14.47 -2.55
N GLY A 130 -7.18 13.92 -2.32
CA GLY A 130 -6.92 12.97 -1.25
C GLY A 130 -7.19 13.53 0.15
N THR A 131 -6.82 14.78 0.41
CA THR A 131 -7.06 15.45 1.70
C THR A 131 -8.54 15.65 1.97
N LYS A 132 -9.29 16.18 1.01
CA LYS A 132 -10.76 16.38 1.13
C LYS A 132 -11.47 15.03 1.28
N LEU A 133 -11.02 14.00 0.57
CA LEU A 133 -11.57 12.65 0.70
C LEU A 133 -11.33 12.09 2.10
N LEU A 134 -10.13 12.21 2.65
CA LEU A 134 -9.81 11.78 4.01
C LEU A 134 -10.67 12.49 5.07
N GLU A 135 -10.92 13.77 4.93
CA GLU A 135 -11.79 14.54 5.81
C GLU A 135 -13.24 14.03 5.73
N MET A 136 -13.80 13.92 4.53
CA MET A 136 -15.15 13.42 4.30
C MET A 136 -15.35 12.01 4.90
N LEU A 137 -14.40 11.09 4.67
CA LEU A 137 -14.49 9.72 5.17
C LEU A 137 -14.50 9.63 6.71
N GLN A 138 -13.86 10.58 7.40
CA GLN A 138 -13.78 10.60 8.86
C GLN A 138 -14.92 11.36 9.52
N THR A 139 -15.65 12.20 8.79
CA THR A 139 -16.74 13.05 9.32
C THR A 139 -18.14 12.54 8.95
N THR A 140 -18.27 11.69 7.92
CA THR A 140 -19.54 11.14 7.46
C THR A 140 -19.81 9.79 8.13
N LYS A 141 -20.63 9.80 9.19
CA LYS A 141 -20.90 8.63 10.05
C LYS A 141 -21.55 7.47 9.31
N GLU A 142 -22.35 7.77 8.30
CA GLU A 142 -23.04 6.78 7.47
C GLU A 142 -22.09 5.83 6.77
N PHE A 143 -20.83 6.27 6.53
CA PHE A 143 -19.81 5.45 5.88
C PHE A 143 -19.11 4.46 6.82
N PHE A 144 -19.26 4.59 8.15
CA PHE A 144 -18.57 3.75 9.12
C PHE A 144 -19.03 2.28 9.12
N VAL A 145 -20.12 1.96 8.42
CA VAL A 145 -20.58 0.58 8.19
C VAL A 145 -19.67 -0.18 7.23
N LEU A 146 -18.87 0.52 6.43
CA LEU A 146 -17.98 -0.08 5.45
C LEU A 146 -16.80 -0.82 6.12
N SER A 147 -16.21 -1.75 5.37
CA SER A 147 -15.11 -2.58 5.87
C SER A 147 -13.85 -1.74 6.15
N PRO A 148 -13.06 -2.05 7.21
CA PRO A 148 -11.73 -1.47 7.44
C PRO A 148 -10.73 -1.73 6.30
N LYS A 149 -11.07 -2.58 5.36
CA LYS A 149 -10.28 -2.86 4.15
C LYS A 149 -10.74 -2.06 2.95
N PHE A 150 -11.81 -1.28 3.09
CA PHE A 150 -12.26 -0.41 2.00
C PHE A 150 -11.15 0.59 1.67
N GLY A 151 -10.73 0.63 0.42
CA GLY A 151 -9.57 1.43 0.01
C GLY A 151 -9.84 2.22 -1.26
N PHE A 152 -9.23 3.39 -1.31
CA PHE A 152 -9.27 4.32 -2.42
C PHE A 152 -7.88 4.46 -3.03
N LEU A 153 -7.83 4.60 -4.34
CA LEU A 153 -6.61 4.87 -5.09
C LEU A 153 -6.86 6.05 -6.02
N ILE A 154 -6.01 7.07 -5.94
CA ILE A 154 -6.11 8.26 -6.79
C ILE A 154 -4.75 8.50 -7.42
N ASN A 155 -4.67 8.37 -8.73
CA ASN A 155 -3.47 8.55 -9.53
C ASN A 155 -3.60 9.80 -10.40
N GLY A 156 -2.60 10.69 -10.35
CA GLY A 156 -2.51 11.94 -11.11
C GLY A 156 -1.60 11.87 -12.32
N ALA A 157 -1.29 10.66 -12.83
CA ALA A 157 -0.32 10.38 -13.88
C ALA A 157 1.15 10.64 -13.49
N GLU A 158 1.47 10.52 -12.20
CA GLU A 158 2.84 10.59 -11.69
C GLU A 158 3.71 9.42 -12.19
N THR A 159 5.02 9.58 -12.27
CA THR A 159 5.98 8.49 -12.56
C THR A 159 5.94 7.39 -11.50
N THR A 160 5.58 7.75 -10.26
CA THR A 160 5.48 6.84 -9.13
C THR A 160 4.04 6.38 -8.86
N THR A 161 3.18 6.48 -9.87
CA THR A 161 1.78 6.01 -9.82
C THR A 161 1.67 4.61 -9.23
N VAL A 162 0.71 4.43 -8.32
CA VAL A 162 0.46 3.13 -7.67
C VAL A 162 -0.27 2.22 -8.65
N VAL A 163 0.45 1.24 -9.20
CA VAL A 163 -0.09 0.32 -10.23
C VAL A 163 -0.45 -1.07 -9.69
N ASP A 164 0.01 -1.40 -8.49
CA ASP A 164 0.00 -2.77 -7.97
C ASP A 164 -1.16 -3.06 -7.02
N HIS A 165 -1.92 -2.03 -6.60
CA HIS A 165 -2.95 -2.18 -5.58
C HIS A 165 -4.36 -2.19 -6.17
N ILE A 166 -5.14 -3.21 -5.81
CA ILE A 166 -6.58 -3.26 -6.07
C ILE A 166 -7.28 -2.39 -5.03
N ALA A 167 -8.03 -1.39 -5.48
CA ALA A 167 -8.85 -0.53 -4.66
C ALA A 167 -10.35 -0.88 -4.79
N ASP A 168 -11.15 -0.47 -3.80
CA ASP A 168 -12.60 -0.54 -3.92
C ASP A 168 -13.10 0.49 -4.93
N ILE A 169 -12.56 1.71 -4.86
CA ILE A 169 -12.78 2.77 -5.84
C ILE A 169 -11.41 3.31 -6.26
N TRP A 170 -11.15 3.38 -7.56
CA TRP A 170 -9.97 4.05 -8.07
C TRP A 170 -10.34 5.17 -9.04
N LEU A 171 -9.54 6.21 -9.01
CA LEU A 171 -9.51 7.32 -9.97
C LEU A 171 -8.13 7.38 -10.62
N SER A 172 -8.07 7.54 -11.93
CA SER A 172 -6.83 7.73 -12.67
C SER A 172 -6.98 8.87 -13.64
N SER A 173 -6.12 9.88 -13.51
CA SER A 173 -6.12 11.04 -14.41
C SER A 173 -5.90 10.63 -15.86
N ASN A 174 -6.53 11.33 -16.77
CA ASN A 174 -6.13 11.34 -18.17
C ASN A 174 -4.88 12.21 -18.38
N ASP A 175 -4.34 12.20 -19.60
CA ASP A 175 -3.04 12.82 -19.90
C ASP A 175 -3.02 14.37 -19.74
N ASP A 176 -4.17 15.04 -19.86
CA ASP A 176 -4.29 16.50 -19.70
C ASP A 176 -4.74 16.94 -18.29
N GLY A 177 -5.02 16.01 -17.38
CA GLY A 177 -5.46 16.29 -16.02
C GLY A 177 -6.88 16.80 -15.87
N GLN A 178 -7.68 16.88 -16.94
CA GLN A 178 -9.04 17.45 -16.91
C GLN A 178 -10.06 16.43 -16.39
N LYS A 179 -9.81 15.13 -16.58
CA LYS A 179 -10.72 14.05 -16.20
C LYS A 179 -10.03 12.97 -15.42
N PHE A 180 -10.82 12.30 -14.59
CA PHE A 180 -10.46 11.01 -14.01
C PHE A 180 -11.28 9.89 -14.66
N ASN A 181 -10.62 8.88 -15.19
CA ASN A 181 -11.19 7.56 -15.35
C ASN A 181 -11.43 6.94 -13.98
N PHE A 182 -12.50 6.17 -13.82
CA PHE A 182 -12.81 5.50 -12.57
C PHE A 182 -13.17 4.03 -12.77
N GLY A 183 -12.98 3.24 -11.72
CA GLY A 183 -13.43 1.86 -11.68
C GLY A 183 -13.54 1.32 -10.27
N PHE A 184 -14.10 0.10 -10.16
CA PHE A 184 -14.49 -0.51 -8.90
C PHE A 184 -13.87 -1.91 -8.73
N ALA A 185 -13.44 -2.23 -7.50
CA ALA A 185 -12.87 -3.52 -7.10
C ALA A 185 -11.77 -4.03 -8.05
N SER A 186 -10.97 -3.11 -8.58
CA SER A 186 -9.91 -3.34 -9.56
C SER A 186 -8.79 -2.32 -9.37
N ARG A 187 -7.91 -2.23 -10.34
CA ARG A 187 -6.87 -1.20 -10.49
C ARG A 187 -6.89 -0.68 -11.92
N PRO A 188 -6.37 0.51 -12.22
CA PRO A 188 -6.21 0.96 -13.59
C PRO A 188 -5.35 -0.02 -14.39
N ASP A 189 -5.78 -0.36 -15.59
CA ASP A 189 -4.98 -1.17 -16.52
C ASP A 189 -4.35 -0.27 -17.59
N TYR A 190 -3.18 0.23 -17.27
CA TYR A 190 -2.45 1.12 -18.16
C TYR A 190 -1.91 0.43 -19.41
N SER A 191 -1.82 -0.90 -19.43
CA SER A 191 -1.40 -1.64 -20.63
C SER A 191 -2.44 -1.58 -21.75
N THR A 192 -3.72 -1.35 -21.38
CA THR A 192 -4.85 -1.21 -22.31
C THR A 192 -5.39 0.22 -22.37
N GLY A 193 -4.65 1.20 -21.84
CA GLY A 193 -5.13 2.59 -21.79
C GLY A 193 -6.34 2.77 -20.87
N CYS A 194 -6.39 2.05 -19.75
CA CYS A 194 -7.50 2.02 -18.80
C CYS A 194 -8.83 1.52 -19.41
N ALA A 195 -8.78 0.58 -20.38
CA ALA A 195 -9.97 0.00 -20.97
C ALA A 195 -10.91 -0.69 -19.96
N ASN A 196 -10.42 -1.00 -18.75
CA ASN A 196 -11.21 -1.56 -17.66
C ASN A 196 -11.93 -0.50 -16.80
N ALA A 197 -11.90 0.79 -17.17
CA ALA A 197 -12.65 1.84 -16.51
C ALA A 197 -14.17 1.72 -16.79
N GLU A 198 -14.98 2.07 -15.80
CA GLU A 198 -16.46 2.07 -15.91
C GLU A 198 -17.00 3.39 -16.50
N GLY A 199 -16.16 4.43 -16.54
CA GLY A 199 -16.46 5.75 -17.08
C GLY A 199 -15.39 6.77 -16.73
N SER A 200 -15.68 8.04 -17.05
CA SER A 200 -14.85 9.17 -16.67
C SER A 200 -15.70 10.34 -16.14
N ILE A 201 -15.09 11.17 -15.31
CA ILE A 201 -15.69 12.37 -14.70
C ILE A 201 -14.72 13.54 -14.81
N ASP A 202 -15.21 14.76 -14.74
CA ASP A 202 -14.34 15.93 -14.61
C ASP A 202 -13.60 15.91 -13.28
N ALA A 203 -12.31 16.23 -13.30
CA ALA A 203 -11.43 16.15 -12.14
C ALA A 203 -11.88 17.01 -10.96
N ALA A 204 -12.55 18.13 -11.24
CA ALA A 204 -13.09 19.04 -10.23
C ALA A 204 -14.12 18.37 -9.30
N TYR A 205 -14.82 17.34 -9.77
CA TYR A 205 -15.91 16.67 -9.04
C TYR A 205 -15.51 15.31 -8.44
N ALA A 206 -14.22 15.02 -8.35
CA ALA A 206 -13.71 13.72 -7.90
C ALA A 206 -14.24 13.32 -6.51
N VAL A 207 -14.26 14.24 -5.55
CA VAL A 207 -14.73 13.96 -4.17
C VAL A 207 -16.24 13.76 -4.14
N ASP A 208 -17.01 14.58 -4.87
CA ASP A 208 -18.48 14.48 -4.96
C ASP A 208 -18.89 13.16 -5.62
N PHE A 209 -18.13 12.74 -6.64
CA PHE A 209 -18.34 11.43 -7.28
C PHE A 209 -18.12 10.26 -6.29
N ILE A 210 -17.01 10.25 -5.56
CA ILE A 210 -16.75 9.21 -4.56
C ILE A 210 -17.83 9.23 -3.48
N LYS A 211 -18.27 10.41 -3.03
CA LYS A 211 -19.36 10.55 -2.06
C LYS A 211 -20.64 9.91 -2.59
N SER A 212 -21.06 10.24 -3.82
CA SER A 212 -22.25 9.63 -4.46
C SER A 212 -22.12 8.09 -4.57
N CYS A 213 -20.94 7.57 -4.88
CA CYS A 213 -20.69 6.12 -4.89
C CYS A 213 -20.88 5.49 -3.51
N LEU A 214 -20.37 6.13 -2.45
CA LEU A 214 -20.48 5.63 -1.10
C LEU A 214 -21.90 5.68 -0.57
N GLU A 215 -22.64 6.75 -0.85
CA GLU A 215 -24.07 6.87 -0.51
C GLU A 215 -24.92 5.77 -1.16
N CYS A 216 -24.67 5.48 -2.45
CA CYS A 216 -25.33 4.36 -3.13
C CYS A 216 -24.95 3.00 -2.52
N LEU A 217 -23.67 2.81 -2.17
CA LEU A 217 -23.20 1.57 -1.55
C LEU A 217 -23.81 1.35 -0.15
N VAL A 218 -23.91 2.41 0.66
CA VAL A 218 -24.52 2.33 2.00
C VAL A 218 -25.97 1.91 1.91
N LYS A 219 -26.75 2.46 0.97
CA LYS A 219 -28.15 2.03 0.73
C LYS A 219 -28.26 0.54 0.36
N ILE A 220 -27.28 0.02 -0.41
CA ILE A 220 -27.23 -1.41 -0.71
C ILE A 220 -26.82 -2.22 0.53
N HIS A 221 -25.87 -1.71 1.32
CA HIS A 221 -25.44 -2.35 2.57
C HIS A 221 -26.62 -2.51 3.57
N GLU A 222 -27.51 -1.51 3.66
CA GLU A 222 -28.71 -1.58 4.51
C GLU A 222 -29.61 -2.77 4.14
N GLN A 223 -29.73 -3.08 2.85
CA GLN A 223 -30.50 -4.22 2.34
C GLN A 223 -29.71 -5.54 2.38
N PHE A 224 -28.38 -5.45 2.16
CA PHE A 224 -27.46 -6.58 2.10
C PHE A 224 -26.26 -6.34 3.02
N PRO A 225 -26.36 -6.57 4.34
CA PRO A 225 -25.31 -6.24 5.32
C PRO A 225 -23.95 -6.94 5.08
N THR A 226 -23.92 -8.00 4.28
CA THR A 226 -22.68 -8.68 3.87
C THR A 226 -21.88 -7.88 2.82
N VAL A 227 -22.50 -6.90 2.15
CA VAL A 227 -21.88 -6.05 1.12
C VAL A 227 -21.25 -4.83 1.78
N SER A 228 -20.02 -4.96 2.28
CA SER A 228 -19.24 -3.86 2.88
C SER A 228 -18.00 -3.48 2.06
N ARG A 229 -17.83 -4.03 0.86
CA ARG A 229 -16.75 -3.82 -0.09
C ARG A 229 -17.26 -3.89 -1.53
N MET A 230 -16.67 -3.12 -2.44
CA MET A 230 -17.02 -3.16 -3.86
C MET A 230 -16.86 -4.56 -4.48
N LYS A 231 -15.85 -5.32 -4.06
CA LYS A 231 -15.66 -6.71 -4.53
C LYS A 231 -16.82 -7.67 -4.13
N HIS A 232 -17.57 -7.35 -3.08
CA HIS A 232 -18.74 -8.12 -2.70
C HIS A 232 -19.90 -7.77 -3.63
N LEU A 233 -20.12 -6.47 -3.85
CA LEU A 233 -21.17 -5.96 -4.72
C LEU A 233 -20.98 -6.41 -6.18
N ARG A 234 -19.75 -6.38 -6.71
CA ARG A 234 -19.45 -6.75 -8.10
C ARG A 234 -19.85 -8.20 -8.45
N LYS A 235 -20.04 -9.05 -7.46
CA LYS A 235 -20.48 -10.44 -7.63
C LYS A 235 -22.00 -10.61 -7.62
N LEU A 236 -22.76 -9.55 -7.38
CA LEU A 236 -24.20 -9.57 -7.21
C LEU A 236 -24.90 -8.90 -8.41
N PRO A 237 -26.13 -9.28 -8.74
CA PRO A 237 -26.96 -8.60 -9.76
C PRO A 237 -27.12 -7.10 -9.47
N GLN A 238 -27.16 -6.70 -8.20
CA GLN A 238 -27.27 -5.31 -7.75
C GLN A 238 -26.12 -4.41 -8.20
N TYR A 239 -25.06 -4.96 -8.77
CA TYR A 239 -23.97 -4.14 -9.31
C TYR A 239 -24.45 -3.25 -10.47
N SER A 240 -25.31 -3.76 -11.35
CA SER A 240 -25.90 -2.97 -12.43
C SER A 240 -26.80 -1.86 -11.93
N GLU A 241 -27.59 -2.13 -10.89
CA GLU A 241 -28.45 -1.14 -10.22
C GLU A 241 -27.60 -0.04 -9.55
N PHE A 242 -26.47 -0.42 -8.93
CA PHE A 242 -25.52 0.51 -8.34
C PHE A 242 -24.95 1.46 -9.39
N LEU A 243 -24.51 0.96 -10.55
CA LEU A 243 -23.99 1.81 -11.63
C LEU A 243 -25.05 2.79 -12.15
N GLN A 244 -26.31 2.37 -12.23
CA GLN A 244 -27.40 3.25 -12.63
C GLN A 244 -27.75 4.26 -11.54
N ALA A 245 -27.74 3.83 -10.26
CA ALA A 245 -27.99 4.71 -9.13
C ALA A 245 -26.94 5.84 -9.03
N ILE A 246 -25.67 5.56 -9.29
CA ILE A 246 -24.63 6.59 -9.35
C ILE A 246 -24.94 7.61 -10.46
N ARG A 247 -25.29 7.15 -11.67
CA ARG A 247 -25.62 8.03 -12.79
C ARG A 247 -26.82 8.94 -12.49
N ASN A 248 -27.77 8.47 -11.66
CA ASN A 248 -28.95 9.22 -11.27
C ASN A 248 -28.69 10.20 -10.11
N ASN A 249 -27.79 9.83 -9.18
CA ASN A 249 -27.54 10.60 -7.95
C ASN A 249 -26.38 11.60 -8.09
N PHE A 250 -25.42 11.32 -8.97
CA PHE A 250 -24.31 12.22 -9.22
C PHE A 250 -24.79 13.37 -10.11
N PRO A 251 -24.71 14.63 -9.66
CA PRO A 251 -25.35 15.76 -10.34
C PRO A 251 -24.60 16.26 -11.58
N PHE A 252 -23.46 15.64 -11.91
CA PHE A 252 -22.61 16.02 -13.03
C PHE A 252 -22.52 14.90 -14.06
N ASN A 253 -21.89 15.18 -15.21
CA ASN A 253 -21.76 14.21 -16.28
C ASN A 253 -20.83 13.04 -15.91
N ILE A 254 -21.25 11.86 -16.31
CA ILE A 254 -20.39 10.66 -16.36
C ILE A 254 -20.25 10.31 -17.85
N ASP A 255 -19.03 10.45 -18.34
CA ASP A 255 -18.69 10.20 -19.74
C ASP A 255 -18.17 8.77 -19.93
N LYS A 256 -17.95 8.38 -21.19
CA LYS A 256 -17.21 7.15 -21.50
C LYS A 256 -15.77 7.27 -21.02
N PRO A 257 -15.10 6.13 -20.72
CA PRO A 257 -13.68 6.13 -20.40
C PRO A 257 -12.85 6.86 -21.44
N VAL A 258 -11.89 7.65 -20.99
CA VAL A 258 -10.89 8.28 -21.86
C VAL A 258 -9.69 7.33 -21.97
N ILE A 259 -9.29 7.01 -23.19
CA ILE A 259 -8.07 6.23 -23.42
C ILE A 259 -6.88 7.06 -22.94
N CYS A 260 -6.06 6.49 -22.08
CA CYS A 260 -4.95 7.17 -21.43
C CYS A 260 -3.77 6.21 -21.33
N PHE A 261 -2.64 6.60 -21.91
CA PHE A 261 -1.36 5.91 -21.82
C PHE A 261 -0.32 6.87 -21.22
N PRO A 262 -0.34 7.14 -19.92
CA PRO A 262 0.64 8.04 -19.34
C PRO A 262 2.05 7.52 -19.63
N GLU A 263 2.82 8.25 -20.44
CA GLU A 263 4.21 7.89 -20.78
C GLU A 263 5.09 7.72 -19.52
N ALA A 264 4.73 8.43 -18.47
CA ALA A 264 5.38 8.44 -17.19
C ALA A 264 5.34 7.09 -16.44
N ILE A 265 4.42 6.19 -16.75
CA ILE A 265 4.28 4.88 -16.05
C ILE A 265 5.31 3.84 -16.54
N LYS A 266 6.28 4.24 -17.33
CA LYS A 266 7.50 3.46 -17.48
C LYS A 266 8.15 3.40 -16.10
N LYS A 267 8.12 2.20 -15.48
CA LYS A 267 8.63 1.91 -14.13
C LYS A 267 9.88 2.75 -13.81
N GLN A 268 9.68 3.91 -13.17
CA GLN A 268 10.79 4.64 -12.59
C GLN A 268 11.05 4.02 -11.21
N SER A 269 12.31 3.76 -10.91
CA SER A 269 12.71 3.40 -9.56
C SER A 269 12.25 4.48 -8.58
N LEU A 270 11.79 4.05 -7.40
CA LEU A 270 11.51 4.96 -6.28
C LEU A 270 12.76 5.22 -5.41
N ILE A 271 13.94 4.78 -5.86
CA ILE A 271 15.20 4.84 -5.11
C ILE A 271 16.23 5.63 -5.91
N GLY A 272 16.83 6.63 -5.28
CA GLY A 272 17.74 7.57 -5.89
C GLY A 272 17.26 9.01 -5.76
N SER A 273 17.87 9.93 -6.52
CA SER A 273 17.47 11.34 -6.57
C SER A 273 16.82 11.68 -7.89
N PHE A 274 15.73 12.45 -7.82
CA PHE A 274 14.92 12.82 -8.98
C PHE A 274 14.49 14.29 -8.87
N SER A 275 14.44 14.98 -9.99
CA SER A 275 13.98 16.36 -10.02
C SER A 275 12.47 16.46 -9.81
N GLN A 276 12.04 17.49 -9.07
CA GLN A 276 10.63 17.79 -8.82
C GLN A 276 10.03 18.72 -9.89
N TYR A 277 8.69 18.86 -9.82
CA TYR A 277 7.95 19.89 -10.57
C TYR A 277 8.42 21.31 -10.20
N GLN A 278 8.70 21.54 -8.91
CA GLN A 278 9.24 22.80 -8.40
C GLN A 278 10.68 22.98 -8.93
N ASN A 279 10.94 24.18 -9.47
CA ASN A 279 12.23 24.49 -10.07
C ASN A 279 13.38 24.33 -9.07
N ASN A 280 14.47 23.72 -9.52
CA ASN A 280 15.70 23.47 -8.74
C ASN A 280 15.48 22.64 -7.47
N MET A 281 14.35 21.94 -7.33
CA MET A 281 14.08 21.03 -6.24
C MET A 281 14.14 19.57 -6.69
N PHE A 282 14.53 18.70 -5.76
CA PHE A 282 14.67 17.27 -5.94
C PHE A 282 13.96 16.52 -4.82
N TYR A 283 13.57 15.30 -5.10
CA TYR A 283 13.21 14.34 -4.07
C TYR A 283 14.19 13.18 -4.07
N ILE A 284 14.42 12.65 -2.86
CA ILE A 284 15.30 11.50 -2.66
C ILE A 284 14.43 10.34 -2.18
N GLY A 285 14.47 9.24 -2.92
CA GLY A 285 13.85 7.99 -2.54
C GLY A 285 14.86 7.03 -1.93
N ALA A 286 14.49 6.39 -0.82
CA ALA A 286 15.33 5.40 -0.15
C ALA A 286 14.47 4.30 0.48
N ARG A 287 15.05 3.11 0.66
CA ARG A 287 14.33 1.97 1.24
C ARG A 287 15.13 1.33 2.38
N PRO A 288 14.56 1.20 3.59
CA PRO A 288 15.22 0.45 4.64
C PRO A 288 15.22 -1.04 4.29
N ALA A 289 16.24 -1.76 4.71
CA ALA A 289 16.32 -3.20 4.50
C ALA A 289 15.03 -3.90 4.97
N LEU A 290 14.48 -4.77 4.12
CA LEU A 290 13.27 -5.57 4.40
C LEU A 290 12.01 -4.74 4.74
N GLY A 291 12.00 -3.44 4.44
CA GLY A 291 10.89 -2.54 4.76
C GLY A 291 10.71 -2.25 6.25
N ARG A 292 11.76 -2.40 7.05
CA ARG A 292 11.75 -2.22 8.50
C ARG A 292 12.78 -1.20 8.97
N LEU A 293 12.45 -0.52 10.04
CA LEU A 293 13.32 0.41 10.76
C LEU A 293 13.35 0.06 12.24
N THR A 294 14.51 0.15 12.86
CA THR A 294 14.59 0.27 14.32
C THR A 294 14.17 1.66 14.76
N ALA A 295 13.77 1.82 16.03
CA ALA A 295 13.51 3.13 16.62
C ALA A 295 14.71 4.08 16.46
N GLU A 296 15.94 3.57 16.58
CA GLU A 296 17.17 4.35 16.39
C GLU A 296 17.35 4.84 14.95
N GLN A 297 17.10 3.98 13.96
CA GLN A 297 17.13 4.39 12.54
C GLN A 297 16.06 5.45 12.26
N MET A 298 14.86 5.32 12.83
CA MET A 298 13.81 6.33 12.70
C MET A 298 14.22 7.68 13.30
N ARG A 299 14.87 7.71 14.49
CA ARG A 299 15.41 8.94 15.09
C ARG A 299 16.47 9.58 14.20
N LYS A 300 17.40 8.78 13.66
CA LYS A 300 18.44 9.29 12.75
C LYS A 300 17.84 9.82 11.45
N THR A 301 16.84 9.14 10.90
CA THR A 301 16.11 9.63 9.72
C THR A 301 15.43 10.97 10.02
N ALA A 302 14.75 11.08 11.17
CA ALA A 302 14.15 12.34 11.61
C ALA A 302 15.18 13.47 11.70
N ALA A 303 16.36 13.19 12.27
CA ALA A 303 17.44 14.18 12.39
C ALA A 303 18.01 14.62 11.01
N ILE A 304 18.13 13.71 10.03
CA ILE A 304 18.54 14.04 8.67
C ILE A 304 17.53 14.98 8.02
N VAL A 305 16.24 14.65 8.15
CA VAL A 305 15.15 15.42 7.55
C VAL A 305 14.96 16.78 8.22
N ALA A 306 15.09 16.86 9.55
CA ALA A 306 14.91 18.09 10.32
C ALA A 306 16.01 19.14 10.09
N LYS A 307 17.20 18.75 9.61
CA LYS A 307 18.28 19.71 9.28
C LYS A 307 17.87 20.74 8.22
N ARG A 308 16.86 20.43 7.42
CA ARG A 308 16.44 21.22 6.27
C ARG A 308 15.46 22.33 6.67
N HIS A 309 14.33 21.96 7.27
CA HIS A 309 13.31 22.90 7.77
C HIS A 309 12.57 22.28 8.93
N THR A 310 12.03 23.11 9.83
CA THR A 310 11.30 22.67 11.04
C THR A 310 10.09 21.79 10.74
N ASP A 311 9.42 21.98 9.59
CA ASP A 311 8.24 21.23 9.17
C ASP A 311 8.55 20.16 8.10
N SER A 312 9.83 19.77 7.98
CA SER A 312 10.22 18.75 7.02
C SER A 312 9.52 17.41 7.28
N ALA A 313 9.02 16.80 6.24
CA ALA A 313 8.33 15.52 6.30
C ALA A 313 8.90 14.54 5.29
N VAL A 314 8.82 13.25 5.59
CA VAL A 314 8.98 12.18 4.61
C VAL A 314 7.61 11.73 4.12
N ARG A 315 7.59 11.02 3.00
CA ARG A 315 6.43 10.29 2.50
C ARG A 315 6.74 8.81 2.46
N ILE A 316 5.94 8.01 3.14
CA ILE A 316 6.07 6.56 3.12
C ILE A 316 5.53 6.04 1.79
N THR A 317 6.29 5.18 1.11
CA THR A 317 5.92 4.66 -0.20
C THR A 317 5.22 3.31 -0.10
N HIS A 318 4.45 2.97 -1.16
CA HIS A 318 3.83 1.66 -1.30
C HIS A 318 4.83 0.51 -1.53
N HIS A 319 6.10 0.84 -1.79
CA HIS A 319 7.21 -0.12 -1.85
C HIS A 319 8.00 -0.22 -0.54
N GLN A 320 7.39 0.15 0.59
CA GLN A 320 8.01 0.07 1.92
C GLN A 320 9.30 0.90 2.02
N GLY A 321 9.35 2.03 1.33
CA GLY A 321 10.44 3.01 1.35
C GLY A 321 9.96 4.37 1.85
N ILE A 322 10.84 5.34 1.75
CA ILE A 322 10.56 6.75 2.04
C ILE A 322 10.92 7.63 0.85
N ILE A 323 10.24 8.76 0.73
CA ILE A 323 10.66 9.89 -0.10
C ILE A 323 10.95 11.07 0.81
N VAL A 324 12.11 11.68 0.65
CA VAL A 324 12.50 12.97 1.23
C VAL A 324 12.30 14.02 0.14
N PRO A 325 11.23 14.84 0.18
CA PRO A 325 10.95 15.85 -0.83
C PRO A 325 11.75 17.14 -0.58
N ASP A 326 11.69 18.05 -1.54
CA ASP A 326 12.14 19.45 -1.46
C ASP A 326 13.64 19.59 -1.12
N CYS A 327 14.49 18.72 -1.67
CA CYS A 327 15.95 18.79 -1.51
C CYS A 327 16.55 19.77 -2.52
N GLU A 328 17.52 20.58 -2.10
CA GLU A 328 18.38 21.34 -3.00
C GLU A 328 19.45 20.44 -3.63
N GLU A 329 19.96 20.81 -4.79
CA GLU A 329 20.96 19.99 -5.52
C GLU A 329 22.23 19.73 -4.70
N ASN A 330 22.68 20.71 -3.95
CA ASN A 330 23.87 20.64 -3.08
C ASN A 330 23.68 19.76 -1.84
N GLU A 331 22.45 19.43 -1.46
CA GLU A 331 22.13 18.56 -0.32
C GLU A 331 22.07 17.07 -0.70
N ILE A 332 21.85 16.76 -1.98
CA ILE A 332 21.53 15.40 -2.47
C ILE A 332 22.58 14.38 -1.99
N GLU A 333 23.86 14.63 -2.28
CA GLU A 333 24.93 13.70 -1.93
C GLU A 333 25.03 13.48 -0.42
N THR A 334 24.87 14.54 0.36
CA THR A 334 24.92 14.47 1.82
C THR A 334 23.77 13.62 2.37
N ILE A 335 22.54 13.84 1.89
CA ILE A 335 21.35 13.10 2.34
C ILE A 335 21.47 11.63 1.94
N LEU A 336 21.86 11.30 0.70
CA LEU A 336 22.06 9.94 0.25
C LEU A 336 23.11 9.21 1.11
N ASN A 337 24.25 9.84 1.37
CA ASN A 337 25.32 9.29 2.20
C ASN A 337 24.86 9.09 3.66
N ASP A 338 24.12 10.04 4.24
CA ASP A 338 23.61 9.92 5.61
C ASP A 338 22.55 8.81 5.73
N LEU A 339 21.64 8.65 4.75
CA LEU A 339 20.69 7.57 4.70
C LEU A 339 21.38 6.21 4.53
N MET A 340 22.39 6.11 3.66
CA MET A 340 23.17 4.88 3.47
C MET A 340 23.87 4.44 4.77
N LYS A 341 24.50 5.38 5.52
CA LYS A 341 25.15 5.10 6.80
C LYS A 341 24.24 4.53 7.86
N ILE A 342 22.93 4.80 7.79
CA ILE A 342 21.95 4.28 8.73
C ILE A 342 21.20 3.05 8.20
N GLY A 343 21.63 2.50 7.06
CA GLY A 343 21.16 1.21 6.54
C GLY A 343 20.04 1.28 5.52
N TYR A 344 19.84 2.42 4.85
CA TYR A 344 18.94 2.48 3.70
C TYR A 344 19.65 2.09 2.40
N ALA A 345 18.94 1.39 1.53
CA ALA A 345 19.29 1.33 0.12
C ALA A 345 18.97 2.68 -0.52
N VAL A 346 19.95 3.26 -1.20
CA VAL A 346 19.85 4.57 -1.88
C VAL A 346 20.10 4.45 -3.38
N HIS A 347 20.44 3.25 -3.86
CA HIS A 347 20.58 2.92 -5.27
C HIS A 347 19.62 1.78 -5.64
N GLU A 348 19.03 1.84 -6.83
CA GLU A 348 18.07 0.82 -7.30
C GLU A 348 18.68 -0.59 -7.43
N HIS A 349 19.99 -0.66 -7.59
CA HIS A 349 20.73 -1.93 -7.73
C HIS A 349 21.16 -2.54 -6.40
N ASP A 350 20.97 -1.84 -5.27
CA ASP A 350 21.25 -2.38 -3.95
C ASP A 350 20.40 -3.62 -3.68
N ALA A 351 20.98 -4.68 -3.13
CA ALA A 351 20.23 -5.88 -2.79
C ALA A 351 19.09 -5.56 -1.81
N ALA A 352 19.30 -4.68 -0.83
CA ALA A 352 18.28 -4.23 0.10
C ALA A 352 17.12 -3.47 -0.56
N ALA A 353 17.32 -2.92 -1.76
CA ALA A 353 16.26 -2.31 -2.58
C ALA A 353 15.32 -3.35 -3.18
N ASN A 354 15.83 -4.56 -3.42
CA ASN A 354 15.19 -5.58 -4.25
C ASN A 354 14.71 -6.82 -3.48
N VAL A 355 15.03 -6.95 -2.18
CA VAL A 355 14.53 -8.05 -1.33
C VAL A 355 13.35 -7.57 -0.49
N PHE A 356 12.18 -8.19 -0.68
CA PHE A 356 10.94 -7.87 0.01
C PHE A 356 10.48 -9.02 0.89
N CYS A 357 10.16 -8.75 2.15
CA CYS A 357 9.73 -9.77 3.11
C CYS A 357 8.46 -9.35 3.87
N CYS A 358 7.61 -10.33 4.19
CA CYS A 358 6.58 -10.13 5.21
C CYS A 358 7.17 -10.28 6.64
N ALA A 359 6.34 -10.14 7.67
CA ALA A 359 6.80 -10.32 9.06
C ALA A 359 7.36 -11.73 9.33
N GLY A 360 6.72 -12.79 8.80
CA GLY A 360 7.16 -14.16 8.95
C GLY A 360 7.13 -14.73 10.37
N ALA A 361 7.67 -15.92 10.55
CA ALA A 361 7.95 -16.49 11.87
C ALA A 361 9.17 -15.78 12.51
N PRO A 362 9.26 -15.68 13.84
CA PRO A 362 8.29 -16.17 14.82
C PRO A 362 7.11 -15.23 15.07
N TYR A 363 7.04 -14.08 14.39
CA TYR A 363 6.11 -12.99 14.68
C TYR A 363 4.67 -13.26 14.22
N CYS A 364 4.49 -13.95 13.10
CA CYS A 364 3.20 -14.18 12.46
C CYS A 364 2.68 -15.60 12.69
N HIS A 365 1.44 -15.76 13.19
CA HIS A 365 0.81 -17.09 13.39
C HIS A 365 0.74 -17.96 12.13
N SER A 366 0.73 -17.34 10.95
CA SER A 366 0.64 -18.07 9.67
C SER A 366 2.01 -18.26 9.01
N GLY A 367 3.08 -17.77 9.64
CA GLY A 367 4.44 -17.84 9.08
C GLY A 367 5.04 -19.23 9.28
N LEU A 368 5.49 -19.85 8.19
CA LEU A 368 6.20 -21.15 8.22
C LEU A 368 7.71 -20.97 8.36
N SER A 369 8.27 -19.82 7.94
CA SER A 369 9.70 -19.55 8.00
C SER A 369 10.00 -18.15 8.51
N ASN A 370 11.22 -17.97 9.04
CA ASN A 370 11.78 -16.67 9.42
C ASN A 370 12.31 -15.91 8.18
N VAL A 371 11.39 -15.45 7.34
CA VAL A 371 11.72 -14.75 6.09
C VAL A 371 12.48 -13.44 6.29
N GLN A 372 12.49 -12.88 7.49
CA GLN A 372 13.30 -11.69 7.80
C GLN A 372 14.78 -12.06 7.91
N LYS A 373 15.10 -13.18 8.59
CA LYS A 373 16.46 -13.74 8.66
C LYS A 373 16.94 -14.16 7.28
N ASP A 374 16.09 -14.87 6.53
CA ASP A 374 16.42 -15.38 5.21
C ASP A 374 16.55 -14.24 4.17
N GLY A 375 15.74 -13.20 4.31
CA GLY A 375 15.87 -11.98 3.49
C GLY A 375 17.16 -11.23 3.77
N GLN A 376 17.59 -11.13 5.04
CA GLN A 376 18.88 -10.55 5.38
C GLN A 376 20.02 -11.37 4.80
N TYR A 377 19.93 -12.72 4.85
CA TYR A 377 20.90 -13.59 4.19
C TYR A 377 21.04 -13.29 2.68
N LEU A 378 19.91 -13.09 1.97
CA LEU A 378 19.96 -12.72 0.55
C LEU A 378 20.61 -11.35 0.33
N ILE A 379 20.29 -10.35 1.17
CA ILE A 379 20.92 -9.02 1.09
C ILE A 379 22.43 -9.12 1.26
N ASP A 380 22.90 -9.90 2.23
CA ASP A 380 24.33 -10.08 2.52
C ASP A 380 25.03 -10.87 1.40
N TYR A 381 24.38 -11.92 0.86
CA TYR A 381 24.89 -12.72 -0.25
C TYR A 381 25.07 -11.92 -1.54
N PHE A 382 24.08 -11.07 -1.86
CA PHE A 382 24.10 -10.22 -3.05
C PHE A 382 24.72 -8.83 -2.81
N ASN A 383 25.41 -8.65 -1.70
CA ASN A 383 26.12 -7.39 -1.45
C ASN A 383 27.06 -7.07 -2.64
N LYS A 384 26.89 -5.86 -3.24
CA LYS A 384 27.58 -5.41 -4.46
C LYS A 384 27.23 -6.16 -5.76
N LYS A 385 26.16 -6.98 -5.77
CA LYS A 385 25.61 -7.60 -6.97
C LYS A 385 24.18 -7.09 -7.20
N THR A 386 23.83 -6.87 -8.44
CA THR A 386 22.44 -6.54 -8.81
C THR A 386 21.58 -7.81 -8.74
N ILE A 387 20.43 -7.72 -8.07
CA ILE A 387 19.43 -8.79 -8.01
C ILE A 387 18.10 -8.26 -8.53
N SER A 388 17.38 -9.10 -9.29
CA SER A 388 15.99 -8.78 -9.65
C SER A 388 15.09 -8.79 -8.40
N PRO A 389 14.02 -7.97 -8.36
CA PRO A 389 13.12 -7.94 -7.23
C PRO A 389 12.59 -9.32 -6.84
N ILE A 390 12.80 -9.72 -5.60
CA ILE A 390 12.33 -10.97 -5.03
C ILE A 390 11.46 -10.73 -3.80
N HIS A 391 10.34 -11.43 -3.72
CA HIS A 391 9.46 -11.45 -2.56
C HIS A 391 9.60 -12.78 -1.81
N LEU A 392 10.12 -12.75 -0.57
CA LEU A 392 10.08 -13.87 0.35
C LEU A 392 8.80 -13.77 1.18
N THR A 393 7.94 -14.76 1.09
CA THR A 393 6.72 -14.83 1.89
C THR A 393 6.68 -16.08 2.74
N ALA A 394 6.36 -15.89 4.02
CA ALA A 394 6.30 -16.98 5.00
C ALA A 394 5.05 -17.86 4.86
N CYS A 395 4.12 -17.53 3.97
CA CYS A 395 2.92 -18.33 3.69
C CYS A 395 2.23 -17.86 2.41
N ALA A 396 1.26 -18.63 1.91
CA ALA A 396 0.51 -18.32 0.69
C ALA A 396 -0.35 -17.05 0.72
N LYS A 397 -0.45 -16.34 1.86
CA LYS A 397 -1.18 -15.05 1.93
C LYS A 397 -0.47 -13.94 1.17
N ALA A 398 0.86 -13.96 1.09
CA ALA A 398 1.70 -12.97 0.39
C ALA A 398 1.33 -11.52 0.75
N CYS A 399 1.46 -11.17 2.04
CA CYS A 399 0.93 -9.91 2.58
C CYS A 399 1.61 -8.64 2.03
N VAL A 400 2.81 -8.75 1.48
CA VAL A 400 3.58 -7.65 0.89
C VAL A 400 3.32 -7.50 -0.61
N ALA A 401 2.91 -8.58 -1.29
CA ALA A 401 2.72 -8.58 -2.73
C ALA A 401 1.23 -8.63 -3.10
N THR A 402 0.80 -7.71 -3.93
CA THR A 402 -0.53 -7.71 -4.56
C THR A 402 -0.48 -8.23 -6.01
N VAL A 403 0.72 -8.24 -6.59
CA VAL A 403 1.06 -8.76 -7.93
C VAL A 403 2.35 -9.59 -7.82
N PRO A 404 2.61 -10.51 -8.77
CA PRO A 404 3.87 -11.26 -8.79
C PRO A 404 5.08 -10.33 -8.89
N PHE A 405 6.10 -10.60 -8.09
CA PHE A 405 7.43 -10.02 -8.26
C PHE A 405 8.18 -10.77 -9.35
N ALA A 406 9.33 -10.24 -9.81
CA ALA A 406 10.16 -10.96 -10.77
C ALA A 406 10.42 -12.39 -10.29
N TYR A 407 10.71 -12.53 -9.00
CA TYR A 407 10.75 -13.83 -8.30
C TYR A 407 9.92 -13.79 -7.02
N THR A 408 9.27 -14.91 -6.67
CA THR A 408 8.58 -15.08 -5.39
C THR A 408 8.99 -16.41 -4.78
N ALA A 409 9.53 -16.37 -3.55
CA ALA A 409 9.84 -17.56 -2.75
C ALA A 409 8.77 -17.72 -1.66
N VAL A 410 7.96 -18.77 -1.76
CA VAL A 410 6.88 -19.08 -0.80
C VAL A 410 7.35 -20.17 0.12
N ALA A 411 7.42 -19.89 1.44
CA ALA A 411 7.86 -20.87 2.43
C ALA A 411 6.93 -22.08 2.46
N THR A 412 7.54 -23.26 2.47
CA THR A 412 6.91 -24.56 2.65
C THR A 412 7.19 -25.13 4.05
N ASP A 413 8.35 -24.78 4.63
CA ASP A 413 8.80 -25.11 5.97
C ASP A 413 9.85 -24.06 6.40
N GLU A 414 10.42 -24.19 7.63
CA GLU A 414 11.48 -23.32 8.13
C GLU A 414 12.73 -23.39 7.23
N GLY A 415 13.05 -22.26 6.58
CA GLY A 415 14.20 -22.14 5.66
C GLY A 415 14.02 -22.79 4.29
N TYR A 416 12.85 -23.35 3.95
CA TYR A 416 12.56 -24.01 2.67
C TYR A 416 11.45 -23.32 1.91
N TYR A 417 11.61 -23.25 0.57
CA TYR A 417 10.77 -22.41 -0.29
C TYR A 417 10.44 -23.07 -1.62
N ASN A 418 9.23 -22.87 -2.11
CA ASN A 418 8.91 -23.01 -3.53
C ASN A 418 9.21 -21.70 -4.24
N LEU A 419 10.03 -21.75 -5.29
CA LEU A 419 10.45 -20.58 -6.07
C LEU A 419 9.59 -20.43 -7.32
N PHE A 420 9.04 -19.23 -7.51
CA PHE A 420 8.21 -18.86 -8.65
C PHE A 420 8.86 -17.69 -9.40
N GLN A 421 8.60 -17.60 -10.70
CA GLN A 421 8.95 -16.48 -11.56
C GLN A 421 7.69 -15.82 -12.09
N SER A 422 7.66 -14.50 -12.17
CA SER A 422 6.57 -13.76 -12.81
C SER A 422 6.40 -14.22 -14.25
N ASP A 423 5.18 -14.53 -14.61
CA ASP A 423 4.78 -14.89 -15.96
C ASP A 423 3.50 -14.08 -16.29
N ASN A 424 3.59 -13.20 -17.29
CA ASN A 424 2.45 -12.38 -17.73
C ASN A 424 1.28 -13.22 -18.29
N ALA A 425 1.51 -14.50 -18.59
CA ALA A 425 0.49 -15.42 -19.08
C ALA A 425 -0.19 -16.25 -17.99
N SER A 426 0.30 -16.18 -16.74
CA SER A 426 -0.22 -16.99 -15.63
C SER A 426 -1.21 -16.21 -14.77
N ASP A 427 -2.41 -16.79 -14.55
CA ASP A 427 -3.38 -16.31 -13.55
C ASP A 427 -2.92 -16.55 -12.09
N SER A 428 -1.76 -17.19 -11.91
CA SER A 428 -1.21 -17.48 -10.58
C SER A 428 -0.77 -16.21 -9.88
N LYS A 429 -1.16 -16.07 -8.62
CA LYS A 429 -0.74 -14.98 -7.73
C LYS A 429 0.79 -14.86 -7.59
N PHE A 430 1.53 -15.94 -7.82
CA PHE A 430 2.97 -16.02 -7.64
C PHE A 430 3.74 -16.07 -8.97
N GLY A 431 3.07 -16.35 -10.09
CA GLY A 431 3.66 -16.65 -11.38
C GLY A 431 3.86 -18.17 -11.59
N LYS A 432 4.78 -18.54 -12.49
CA LYS A 432 5.12 -19.93 -12.83
C LYS A 432 6.06 -20.54 -11.79
N LEU A 433 5.73 -21.73 -11.30
CA LEU A 433 6.61 -22.51 -10.43
C LEU A 433 7.87 -22.92 -11.20
N LEU A 434 9.04 -22.62 -10.62
CA LEU A 434 10.34 -23.00 -11.17
C LEU A 434 10.92 -24.23 -10.47
N ASN A 435 10.98 -24.19 -9.12
CA ASN A 435 11.55 -25.23 -8.30
C ASN A 435 10.76 -25.37 -7.00
N GLU A 436 10.73 -26.55 -6.46
CA GLU A 436 10.09 -26.85 -5.18
C GLU A 436 11.12 -27.13 -4.09
N ASN A 437 10.76 -26.77 -2.87
CA ASN A 437 11.47 -27.12 -1.64
C ASN A 437 12.96 -26.78 -1.63
N LEU A 438 13.34 -25.61 -2.15
CA LEU A 438 14.70 -25.10 -2.11
C LEU A 438 15.01 -24.51 -0.72
N SER A 439 16.20 -24.79 -0.18
CA SER A 439 16.75 -24.01 0.93
C SER A 439 17.03 -22.55 0.48
N ILE A 440 17.13 -21.62 1.43
CA ILE A 440 17.45 -20.23 1.10
C ILE A 440 18.80 -20.08 0.38
N ILE A 441 19.76 -20.97 0.68
CA ILE A 441 21.07 -21.04 0.01
C ILE A 441 20.90 -21.44 -1.46
N GLU A 442 20.07 -22.43 -1.75
CA GLU A 442 19.79 -22.86 -3.11
C GLU A 442 19.00 -21.81 -3.89
N VAL A 443 18.08 -21.07 -3.24
CA VAL A 443 17.42 -19.90 -3.83
C VAL A 443 18.46 -18.84 -4.22
N ALA A 444 19.42 -18.51 -3.33
CA ALA A 444 20.47 -17.56 -3.62
C ALA A 444 21.33 -18.01 -4.81
N ASN A 445 21.79 -19.26 -4.82
CA ASN A 445 22.60 -19.84 -5.91
C ASN A 445 21.85 -19.85 -7.25
N TYR A 446 20.55 -20.18 -7.24
CA TYR A 446 19.71 -20.15 -8.44
C TYR A 446 19.65 -18.73 -9.04
N LEU A 447 19.41 -17.74 -8.20
CA LEU A 447 19.33 -16.33 -8.61
C LEU A 447 20.69 -15.81 -9.13
N ASP A 448 21.79 -16.14 -8.46
CA ASP A 448 23.15 -15.77 -8.87
C ASP A 448 23.52 -16.37 -10.24
N GLY A 449 23.17 -17.64 -10.47
CA GLY A 449 23.35 -18.29 -11.78
C GLY A 449 22.54 -17.68 -12.92
N LYS A 450 21.54 -16.85 -12.65
CA LYS A 450 20.79 -16.08 -13.65
C LYS A 450 21.45 -14.73 -13.94
N ILE A 451 22.07 -14.09 -12.96
CA ILE A 451 22.80 -12.81 -13.13
C ILE A 451 23.98 -12.99 -14.09
N SER A 452 24.69 -14.12 -14.02
CA SER A 452 25.86 -14.40 -14.86
C SER A 452 25.52 -14.63 -16.35
N ARG A 453 24.24 -14.60 -16.76
CA ARG A 453 23.76 -14.85 -18.14
C ARG A 453 23.08 -13.64 -18.80
N ILE A 454 23.07 -12.47 -18.14
CA ILE A 454 22.64 -11.18 -18.69
C ILE A 454 23.85 -10.32 -18.99
#